data_f0146c04ba044d8eee9c83cb247aefe8
#
_entry.id   f0146c04ba044d8eee9c83cb247aefe8
#
_cell.length_a   1.000
_cell.length_b   1.000
_cell.length_c   1.000
_cell.angle_alpha   90.00
_cell.angle_beta   90.00
_cell.angle_gamma   90.00
#
_symmetry.space_group_name_H-M   'P 1'
#
loop_
_entity.id
_entity.type
_entity.pdbx_description
1 polymer ?
#
loop_
_entity_poly.entity_id
_entity_poly.type
_entity_poly.pdbx_seq_one_letter_code
_entity_poly.pdbx_strand_id
1 'polypeptide(L)'
;MKKTMKRTKWWLPALILLTAFQVISMAQVVFNDDGSLSTECLIFFGAYLAVEWVYFIAMSIARKRADPALEMIAFFLTGIGLVTVAGANKDLVKTQFVADMLGIFCFVALLWLISSVDRAMVMRTPMAVAAIGLLVLTLILARNIKGAFNWLSIGGMSIQPSEFVKVAFVFVGAATLDKLQTTRSLTKYIIFCVVCVALLFLMRDLGAALIFFFTFIVLAFMRSGDFRTIVLLCVGAAMAAGLVVLIRSDFVMARFATYRHVWDDMYGKGYQQTRVLIYSVSGGLLGVGIGDGKLKEVPAATEDLVFGMICEEWGIIMGILVILCIMFIAFHSIRCASGSRSAFYAISGIAAGCLLLFQTGLNVFGVTDLLPLTGVTLPFISRGGSSAICCWALIAFIKAADNRTWIGSKYYLDSDS
;
A
#
# COMPACT_ATOMS: atom_id res chain seq x y z
N MET A 1 2.90 -14.18 41.92
CA MET A 1 1.80 -13.17 41.93
C MET A 1 1.54 -12.75 40.51
N LYS A 2 0.54 -13.36 39.81
CA LYS A 2 0.07 -12.91 38.48
C LYS A 2 -0.69 -11.60 38.68
N LYS A 3 -0.07 -10.47 38.38
CA LYS A 3 -0.79 -9.20 38.21
C LYS A 3 -1.77 -9.38 37.07
N THR A 4 -3.04 -9.56 37.37
CA THR A 4 -4.15 -9.43 36.44
C THR A 4 -4.14 -7.99 35.93
N MET A 5 -3.41 -7.73 34.83
CA MET A 5 -3.52 -6.46 34.12
C MET A 5 -4.98 -6.29 33.73
N LYS A 6 -5.67 -5.36 34.40
CA LYS A 6 -6.99 -4.89 34.00
C LYS A 6 -6.91 -4.47 32.55
N ARG A 7 -7.73 -5.11 31.73
CA ARG A 7 -7.88 -4.86 30.31
C ARG A 7 -8.48 -3.44 30.14
N THR A 8 -7.64 -2.44 29.98
CA THR A 8 -8.12 -1.14 29.56
C THR A 8 -8.67 -1.28 28.16
N LYS A 9 -9.98 -1.08 27.98
CA LYS A 9 -10.65 -1.08 26.67
C LYS A 9 -10.33 0.24 25.95
N TRP A 10 -9.03 0.59 25.85
CA TRP A 10 -8.57 1.85 25.25
C TRP A 10 -9.02 2.03 23.80
N TRP A 11 -9.24 0.94 23.10
CA TRP A 11 -9.67 0.94 21.71
C TRP A 11 -11.07 1.53 21.50
N LEU A 12 -11.98 1.42 22.48
CA LEU A 12 -13.34 1.91 22.33
C LEU A 12 -13.43 3.44 22.25
N PRO A 13 -12.80 4.24 23.15
CA PRO A 13 -12.72 5.68 22.98
C PRO A 13 -12.04 6.09 21.66
N ALA A 14 -10.97 5.42 21.27
CA ALA A 14 -10.29 5.69 20.01
C ALA A 14 -11.19 5.42 18.78
N LEU A 15 -11.96 4.33 18.80
CA LEU A 15 -12.93 4.01 17.74
C LEU A 15 -14.06 5.05 17.67
N ILE A 16 -14.56 5.52 18.82
CA ILE A 16 -15.58 6.58 18.87
C ILE A 16 -15.04 7.86 18.24
N LEU A 17 -13.81 8.27 18.59
CA LEU A 17 -13.16 9.44 18.00
C LEU A 17 -12.93 9.29 16.50
N LEU A 18 -12.49 8.10 16.05
CA LEU A 18 -12.33 7.78 14.64
C LEU A 18 -13.67 7.89 13.89
N THR A 19 -14.73 7.27 14.42
CA THR A 19 -16.07 7.34 13.83
C THR A 19 -16.57 8.78 13.78
N ALA A 20 -16.38 9.57 14.84
CA ALA A 20 -16.79 10.98 14.86
C ALA A 20 -16.06 11.80 13.77
N PHE A 21 -14.75 11.61 13.63
CA PHE A 21 -13.96 12.24 12.57
C PHE A 21 -14.49 11.85 11.18
N GLN A 22 -14.71 10.55 10.96
CA GLN A 22 -15.21 10.02 9.67
C GLN A 22 -16.61 10.57 9.35
N VAL A 23 -17.52 10.61 10.32
CA VAL A 23 -18.88 11.15 10.12
C VAL A 23 -18.84 12.63 9.76
N ILE A 24 -18.02 13.44 10.44
CA ILE A 24 -17.86 14.86 10.14
C ILE A 24 -17.30 15.07 8.73
N SER A 25 -16.29 14.27 8.35
CA SER A 25 -15.66 14.35 7.03
C SER A 25 -16.61 13.89 5.91
N MET A 26 -17.32 12.82 6.13
CA MET A 26 -18.31 12.28 5.18
C MET A 26 -19.48 13.24 4.98
N ALA A 27 -19.92 13.93 6.05
CA ALA A 27 -21.00 14.90 5.98
C ALA A 27 -20.71 16.05 5.01
N GLN A 28 -19.43 16.43 4.82
CA GLN A 28 -19.06 17.51 3.91
C GLN A 28 -19.28 17.16 2.43
N VAL A 29 -19.17 15.89 2.05
CA VAL A 29 -19.27 15.45 0.66
C VAL A 29 -20.59 14.76 0.30
N VAL A 30 -21.47 14.52 1.29
CA VAL A 30 -22.77 13.86 1.06
C VAL A 30 -23.75 14.79 0.33
N PHE A 31 -23.63 16.11 0.51
CA PHE A 31 -24.50 17.06 -0.18
C PHE A 31 -24.07 17.29 -1.62
N ASN A 32 -25.03 17.39 -2.54
CA ASN A 32 -24.81 17.78 -3.92
C ASN A 32 -24.79 19.32 -4.02
N ASP A 33 -24.34 19.83 -5.16
CA ASP A 33 -24.29 21.29 -5.42
C ASP A 33 -25.68 21.96 -5.37
N ASP A 34 -26.75 21.18 -5.59
CA ASP A 34 -28.15 21.63 -5.47
C ASP A 34 -28.71 21.56 -4.04
N GLY A 35 -27.90 21.17 -3.07
CA GLY A 35 -28.29 20.97 -1.68
C GLY A 35 -29.02 19.66 -1.39
N SER A 36 -29.24 18.80 -2.38
CA SER A 36 -29.83 17.48 -2.18
C SER A 36 -28.82 16.49 -1.57
N LEU A 37 -29.32 15.47 -0.87
CA LEU A 37 -28.49 14.41 -0.30
C LEU A 37 -28.16 13.35 -1.37
N SER A 38 -26.89 13.03 -1.53
CA SER A 38 -26.46 11.88 -2.31
C SER A 38 -26.76 10.58 -1.56
N THR A 39 -27.83 9.89 -1.96
CA THR A 39 -28.25 8.63 -1.34
C THR A 39 -27.16 7.56 -1.48
N GLU A 40 -26.44 7.53 -2.60
CA GLU A 40 -25.37 6.56 -2.82
C GLU A 40 -24.22 6.77 -1.82
N CYS A 41 -23.73 8.01 -1.68
CA CYS A 41 -22.68 8.32 -0.69
C CYS A 41 -23.13 7.94 0.73
N LEU A 42 -24.37 8.27 1.12
CA LEU A 42 -24.90 7.95 2.44
C LEU A 42 -24.92 6.45 2.72
N ILE A 43 -25.36 5.65 1.74
CA ILE A 43 -25.43 4.18 1.85
C ILE A 43 -24.01 3.60 2.01
N PHE A 44 -23.06 3.98 1.12
CA PHE A 44 -21.71 3.39 1.15
C PHE A 44 -20.90 3.85 2.35
N PHE A 45 -21.05 5.10 2.78
CA PHE A 45 -20.42 5.60 4.02
C PHE A 45 -20.99 4.92 5.26
N GLY A 46 -22.31 4.79 5.33
CA GLY A 46 -22.97 4.05 6.42
C GLY A 46 -22.56 2.59 6.48
N ALA A 47 -22.47 1.92 5.33
CA ALA A 47 -22.00 0.55 5.22
C ALA A 47 -20.51 0.41 5.63
N TYR A 48 -19.66 1.37 5.25
CA TYR A 48 -18.25 1.40 5.65
C TYR A 48 -18.11 1.48 7.18
N LEU A 49 -18.79 2.42 7.82
CA LEU A 49 -18.81 2.56 9.28
C LEU A 49 -19.35 1.31 9.98
N ALA A 50 -20.41 0.71 9.43
CA ALA A 50 -20.97 -0.53 9.97
C ALA A 50 -19.95 -1.68 9.91
N VAL A 51 -19.24 -1.86 8.80
CA VAL A 51 -18.18 -2.87 8.65
C VAL A 51 -17.05 -2.63 9.63
N GLU A 52 -16.62 -1.38 9.80
CA GLU A 52 -15.60 -1.00 10.77
C GLU A 52 -15.99 -1.42 12.20
N TRP A 53 -17.19 -1.06 12.65
CA TRP A 53 -17.68 -1.45 13.97
C TRP A 53 -17.82 -2.95 14.13
N VAL A 54 -18.39 -3.64 13.15
CA VAL A 54 -18.50 -5.12 13.14
C VAL A 54 -17.12 -5.76 13.25
N TYR A 55 -16.14 -5.25 12.52
CA TYR A 55 -14.76 -5.74 12.56
C TYR A 55 -14.17 -5.62 13.97
N PHE A 56 -14.23 -4.44 14.61
CA PHE A 56 -13.64 -4.23 15.94
C PHE A 56 -14.37 -5.00 17.04
N ILE A 57 -15.69 -5.13 16.94
CA ILE A 57 -16.48 -5.98 17.86
C ILE A 57 -16.07 -7.45 17.71
N ALA A 58 -16.04 -7.97 16.48
CA ALA A 58 -15.63 -9.34 16.20
C ALA A 58 -14.20 -9.63 16.69
N MET A 59 -13.25 -8.72 16.42
CA MET A 59 -11.87 -8.82 16.90
C MET A 59 -11.79 -8.83 18.44
N SER A 60 -12.59 -8.01 19.11
CA SER A 60 -12.60 -7.95 20.57
C SER A 60 -13.11 -9.24 21.21
N ILE A 61 -13.96 -9.96 20.51
CA ILE A 61 -14.51 -11.26 20.96
C ILE A 61 -13.53 -12.39 20.60
N ALA A 62 -13.08 -12.44 19.34
CA ALA A 62 -12.28 -13.55 18.83
C ALA A 62 -10.84 -13.54 19.31
N ARG A 63 -10.22 -12.35 19.39
CA ARG A 63 -8.79 -12.18 19.70
C ARG A 63 -8.58 -11.20 20.85
N LYS A 64 -8.96 -11.63 22.03
CA LYS A 64 -9.02 -10.80 23.26
C LYS A 64 -7.70 -10.06 23.64
N ARG A 65 -6.56 -10.41 23.12
CA ARG A 65 -5.24 -9.81 23.44
C ARG A 65 -4.59 -9.11 22.26
N ALA A 66 -5.15 -9.21 21.06
CA ALA A 66 -4.64 -8.51 19.89
C ALA A 66 -4.71 -6.98 20.07
N ASP A 67 -3.71 -6.29 19.58
CA ASP A 67 -3.67 -4.82 19.56
C ASP A 67 -4.38 -4.33 18.30
N PRO A 68 -5.43 -3.52 18.40
CA PRO A 68 -6.18 -3.04 17.24
C PRO A 68 -5.60 -1.76 16.60
N ALA A 69 -4.48 -1.22 17.10
CA ALA A 69 -3.94 0.05 16.64
C ALA A 69 -3.62 0.06 15.15
N LEU A 70 -3.08 -1.04 14.63
CA LEU A 70 -2.71 -1.18 13.23
C LEU A 70 -3.94 -1.06 12.31
N GLU A 71 -5.00 -1.78 12.63
CA GLU A 71 -6.24 -1.76 11.86
C GLU A 71 -6.97 -0.42 11.99
N MET A 72 -6.95 0.22 13.18
CA MET A 72 -7.52 1.55 13.35
C MET A 72 -6.88 2.57 12.41
N ILE A 73 -5.56 2.54 12.27
CA ILE A 73 -4.85 3.41 11.33
C ILE A 73 -5.21 3.06 9.88
N ALA A 74 -5.30 1.78 9.54
CA ALA A 74 -5.70 1.36 8.20
C ALA A 74 -7.13 1.84 7.87
N PHE A 75 -8.09 1.69 8.78
CA PHE A 75 -9.45 2.22 8.61
C PHE A 75 -9.49 3.75 8.54
N PHE A 76 -8.67 4.44 9.33
CA PHE A 76 -8.56 5.89 9.25
C PHE A 76 -8.09 6.34 7.86
N LEU A 77 -7.00 5.77 7.35
CA LEU A 77 -6.45 6.11 6.04
C LEU A 77 -7.42 5.75 4.89
N THR A 78 -8.03 4.57 4.95
CA THR A 78 -9.04 4.14 3.97
C THR A 78 -10.27 5.06 4.00
N GLY A 79 -10.71 5.51 5.19
CA GLY A 79 -11.80 6.46 5.33
C GLY A 79 -11.48 7.81 4.68
N ILE A 80 -10.26 8.35 4.86
CA ILE A 80 -9.80 9.56 4.15
C ILE A 80 -9.85 9.33 2.64
N GLY A 81 -9.34 8.19 2.16
CA GLY A 81 -9.35 7.83 0.74
C GLY A 81 -10.76 7.82 0.16
N LEU A 82 -11.71 7.16 0.85
CA LEU A 82 -13.10 7.07 0.42
C LEU A 82 -13.78 8.46 0.35
N VAL A 83 -13.52 9.32 1.34
CA VAL A 83 -14.04 10.70 1.36
C VAL A 83 -13.40 11.55 0.26
N THR A 84 -12.09 11.46 0.06
CA THR A 84 -11.38 12.21 -1.00
C THR A 84 -11.86 11.80 -2.40
N VAL A 85 -12.08 10.49 -2.63
CA VAL A 85 -12.65 10.01 -3.89
C VAL A 85 -14.09 10.52 -4.09
N ALA A 86 -14.90 10.55 -3.03
CA ALA A 86 -16.27 11.08 -3.07
C ALA A 86 -16.31 12.57 -3.39
N GLY A 87 -15.38 13.36 -2.79
CA GLY A 87 -15.24 14.78 -3.07
C GLY A 87 -14.84 15.09 -4.51
N ALA A 88 -14.06 14.20 -5.14
CA ALA A 88 -13.68 14.34 -6.53
C ALA A 88 -14.79 13.91 -7.50
N ASN A 89 -15.41 12.76 -7.25
CA ASN A 89 -16.52 12.23 -8.07
C ASN A 89 -17.31 11.19 -7.28
N LYS A 90 -18.58 11.47 -7.01
CA LYS A 90 -19.49 10.62 -6.24
C LYS A 90 -19.78 9.27 -6.91
N ASP A 91 -19.79 9.20 -8.25
CA ASP A 91 -20.03 7.95 -9.00
C ASP A 91 -18.95 6.89 -8.74
N LEU A 92 -17.78 7.33 -8.27
CA LEU A 92 -16.65 6.45 -8.00
C LEU A 92 -16.66 5.83 -6.60
N VAL A 93 -17.51 6.34 -5.70
CA VAL A 93 -17.60 5.90 -4.29
C VAL A 93 -17.94 4.41 -4.20
N LYS A 94 -18.89 3.95 -5.01
CA LYS A 94 -19.27 2.53 -5.07
C LYS A 94 -18.09 1.64 -5.42
N THR A 95 -17.33 2.00 -6.43
CA THR A 95 -16.19 1.19 -6.90
C THR A 95 -15.08 1.16 -5.85
N GLN A 96 -14.79 2.32 -5.23
CA GLN A 96 -13.79 2.40 -4.16
C GLN A 96 -14.24 1.59 -2.94
N PHE A 97 -15.49 1.75 -2.49
CA PHE A 97 -16.05 0.98 -1.37
C PHE A 97 -15.95 -0.54 -1.60
N VAL A 98 -16.31 -1.02 -2.79
CA VAL A 98 -16.19 -2.46 -3.10
C VAL A 98 -14.74 -2.92 -3.03
N ALA A 99 -13.80 -2.11 -3.54
CA ALA A 99 -12.38 -2.42 -3.45
C ALA A 99 -11.88 -2.50 -1.99
N ASP A 100 -12.32 -1.57 -1.15
CA ASP A 100 -11.96 -1.55 0.28
C ASP A 100 -12.53 -2.76 1.01
N MET A 101 -13.78 -3.15 0.73
CA MET A 101 -14.40 -4.36 1.29
C MET A 101 -13.67 -5.63 0.86
N LEU A 102 -13.30 -5.73 -0.42
CA LEU A 102 -12.47 -6.83 -0.91
C LEU A 102 -11.09 -6.83 -0.25
N GLY A 103 -10.52 -5.66 0.01
CA GLY A 103 -9.26 -5.51 0.74
C GLY A 103 -9.35 -6.06 2.16
N ILE A 104 -10.37 -5.68 2.92
CA ILE A 104 -10.62 -6.17 4.27
C ILE A 104 -10.85 -7.70 4.25
N PHE A 105 -11.59 -8.21 3.26
CA PHE A 105 -11.75 -9.65 3.08
C PHE A 105 -10.41 -10.35 2.81
N CYS A 106 -9.60 -9.81 1.89
CA CYS A 106 -8.26 -10.35 1.59
C CYS A 106 -7.33 -10.31 2.80
N PHE A 107 -7.40 -9.26 3.62
CA PHE A 107 -6.69 -9.19 4.90
C PHE A 107 -7.04 -10.37 5.81
N VAL A 108 -8.33 -10.62 6.02
CA VAL A 108 -8.80 -11.72 6.89
C VAL A 108 -8.41 -13.08 6.31
N ALA A 109 -8.60 -13.26 5.00
CA ALA A 109 -8.28 -14.50 4.29
C ALA A 109 -6.77 -14.80 4.33
N LEU A 110 -5.93 -13.80 4.06
CA LEU A 110 -4.48 -13.95 4.11
C LEU A 110 -4.00 -14.21 5.54
N LEU A 111 -4.55 -13.50 6.53
CA LEU A 111 -4.23 -13.73 7.93
C LEU A 111 -4.60 -15.16 8.39
N TRP A 112 -5.71 -15.72 7.86
CA TRP A 112 -6.05 -17.12 8.07
C TRP A 112 -5.08 -18.06 7.36
N LEU A 113 -4.70 -17.79 6.12
CA LEU A 113 -3.75 -18.60 5.35
C LEU A 113 -2.40 -18.70 6.06
N ILE A 114 -1.86 -17.56 6.52
CA ILE A 114 -0.57 -17.48 7.19
C ILE A 114 -0.61 -17.79 8.69
N SER A 115 -1.77 -18.16 9.25
CA SER A 115 -1.87 -18.56 10.67
C SER A 115 -1.05 -19.82 10.99
N SER A 116 -0.77 -20.67 9.99
CA SER A 116 0.14 -21.81 10.06
C SER A 116 1.31 -21.62 9.11
N VAL A 117 2.53 -21.72 9.63
CA VAL A 117 3.78 -21.63 8.83
C VAL A 117 3.84 -22.77 7.80
N ASP A 118 3.39 -23.96 8.15
CA ASP A 118 3.42 -25.12 7.23
C ASP A 118 2.54 -24.87 5.99
N ARG A 119 1.36 -24.30 6.16
CA ARG A 119 0.49 -23.89 5.03
C ARG A 119 1.19 -22.84 4.16
N ALA A 120 1.83 -21.85 4.79
CA ALA A 120 2.59 -20.83 4.07
C ALA A 120 3.74 -21.46 3.26
N MET A 121 4.46 -22.44 3.82
CA MET A 121 5.55 -23.11 3.12
C MET A 121 5.07 -23.93 1.91
N VAL A 122 3.94 -24.60 2.01
CA VAL A 122 3.34 -25.35 0.87
C VAL A 122 2.94 -24.37 -0.24
N MET A 123 2.38 -23.20 0.12
CA MET A 123 1.91 -22.19 -0.83
C MET A 123 3.04 -21.39 -1.50
N ARG A 124 4.29 -21.48 -1.03
CA ARG A 124 5.43 -20.71 -1.56
C ARG A 124 5.63 -20.89 -3.07
N THR A 125 5.72 -22.13 -3.55
CA THR A 125 5.97 -22.41 -4.96
C THR A 125 4.78 -22.06 -5.85
N PRO A 126 3.52 -22.44 -5.52
CA PRO A 126 2.35 -21.98 -6.25
C PRO A 126 2.26 -20.46 -6.35
N MET A 127 2.51 -19.73 -5.27
CA MET A 127 2.50 -18.27 -5.26
C MET A 127 3.57 -17.64 -6.15
N ALA A 128 4.78 -18.22 -6.16
CA ALA A 128 5.86 -17.74 -7.03
C ALA A 128 5.53 -17.94 -8.52
N VAL A 129 4.97 -19.10 -8.87
CA VAL A 129 4.56 -19.42 -10.25
C VAL A 129 3.38 -18.52 -10.66
N ALA A 130 2.39 -18.35 -9.79
CA ALA A 130 1.25 -17.47 -10.04
C ALA A 130 1.69 -16.02 -10.24
N ALA A 131 2.63 -15.51 -9.44
CA ALA A 131 3.18 -14.17 -9.55
C ALA A 131 3.86 -13.93 -10.90
N ILE A 132 4.77 -14.83 -11.32
CA ILE A 132 5.43 -14.74 -12.63
C ILE A 132 4.40 -14.89 -13.75
N GLY A 133 3.50 -15.86 -13.66
CA GLY A 133 2.45 -16.09 -14.66
C GLY A 133 1.56 -14.88 -14.83
N LEU A 134 1.19 -14.20 -13.73
CA LEU A 134 0.38 -13.00 -13.76
C LEU A 134 1.12 -11.81 -14.42
N LEU A 135 2.42 -11.63 -14.16
CA LEU A 135 3.22 -10.60 -14.83
C LEU A 135 3.39 -10.90 -16.33
N VAL A 136 3.67 -12.15 -16.70
CA VAL A 136 3.79 -12.56 -18.12
C VAL A 136 2.47 -12.37 -18.85
N LEU A 137 1.35 -12.78 -18.24
CA LEU A 137 0.01 -12.57 -18.78
C LEU A 137 -0.27 -11.07 -18.98
N THR A 138 0.12 -10.24 -18.01
CA THR A 138 -0.01 -8.80 -18.12
C THR A 138 0.80 -8.26 -19.30
N LEU A 139 2.06 -8.65 -19.43
CA LEU A 139 2.93 -8.20 -20.53
C LEU A 139 2.34 -8.52 -21.92
N ILE A 140 1.63 -9.68 -22.03
CA ILE A 140 1.03 -10.14 -23.30
C ILE A 140 -0.31 -9.43 -23.57
N LEU A 141 -1.16 -9.25 -22.55
CA LEU A 141 -2.54 -8.79 -22.70
C LEU A 141 -2.75 -7.31 -22.39
N ALA A 142 -1.81 -6.65 -21.72
CA ALA A 142 -1.98 -5.28 -21.31
C ALA A 142 -2.02 -4.34 -22.52
N ARG A 143 -2.94 -3.37 -22.45
CA ARG A 143 -2.99 -2.26 -23.39
C ARG A 143 -2.09 -1.13 -22.90
N ASN A 144 -1.57 -0.34 -23.83
CA ASN A 144 -0.82 0.87 -23.49
C ASN A 144 -1.78 1.90 -22.89
N ILE A 145 -1.65 2.13 -21.57
CA ILE A 145 -2.39 3.17 -20.87
C ILE A 145 -1.35 4.12 -20.26
N LYS A 146 -1.41 5.40 -20.60
CA LYS A 146 -0.47 6.44 -20.10
C LYS A 146 1.03 6.08 -20.32
N GLY A 147 1.35 5.31 -21.37
CA GLY A 147 2.73 4.92 -21.73
C GLY A 147 3.25 3.67 -21.01
N ALA A 148 2.48 3.02 -20.15
CA ALA A 148 2.81 1.77 -19.49
C ALA A 148 1.90 0.61 -19.94
N PHE A 149 2.43 -0.61 -19.90
CA PHE A 149 1.74 -1.86 -20.26
C PHE A 149 1.47 -2.68 -18.99
N ASN A 150 0.84 -2.06 -17.98
CA ASN A 150 0.67 -2.65 -16.67
C ASN A 150 -0.79 -2.77 -16.20
N TRP A 151 -1.75 -2.41 -17.06
CA TRP A 151 -3.17 -2.45 -16.75
C TRP A 151 -3.91 -3.49 -17.59
N LEU A 152 -4.72 -4.31 -16.93
CA LEU A 152 -5.68 -5.21 -17.56
C LEU A 152 -7.10 -4.64 -17.39
N SER A 153 -7.87 -4.56 -18.46
CA SER A 153 -9.28 -4.18 -18.41
C SER A 153 -10.14 -5.43 -18.48
N ILE A 154 -10.86 -5.74 -17.41
CA ILE A 154 -11.75 -6.91 -17.31
C ILE A 154 -13.13 -6.41 -16.90
N GLY A 155 -14.15 -6.59 -17.77
CA GLY A 155 -15.52 -6.20 -17.47
C GLY A 155 -15.73 -4.71 -17.16
N GLY A 156 -14.92 -3.83 -17.77
CA GLY A 156 -14.98 -2.38 -17.52
C GLY A 156 -14.19 -1.90 -16.29
N MET A 157 -13.62 -2.80 -15.50
CA MET A 157 -12.73 -2.47 -14.39
C MET A 157 -11.26 -2.60 -14.82
N SER A 158 -10.44 -1.61 -14.44
CA SER A 158 -8.99 -1.65 -14.66
C SER A 158 -8.29 -2.22 -13.44
N ILE A 159 -7.55 -3.29 -13.64
CA ILE A 159 -6.79 -3.99 -12.60
C ILE A 159 -5.31 -3.87 -12.93
N GLN A 160 -4.48 -3.57 -11.94
CA GLN A 160 -3.03 -3.55 -12.05
C GLN A 160 -2.46 -4.81 -11.37
N PRO A 161 -2.08 -5.84 -12.15
CA PRO A 161 -1.64 -7.12 -11.59
C PRO A 161 -0.36 -7.04 -10.77
N SER A 162 0.54 -6.08 -11.04
CA SER A 162 1.75 -5.86 -10.25
C SER A 162 1.46 -5.56 -8.78
N GLU A 163 0.28 -5.01 -8.45
CA GLU A 163 -0.14 -4.80 -7.07
C GLU A 163 -0.26 -6.14 -6.33
N PHE A 164 -0.96 -7.12 -6.90
CA PHE A 164 -1.10 -8.46 -6.30
C PHE A 164 0.24 -9.18 -6.22
N VAL A 165 1.11 -8.99 -7.21
CA VAL A 165 2.45 -9.59 -7.20
C VAL A 165 3.31 -9.01 -6.08
N LYS A 166 3.13 -7.76 -5.63
CA LYS A 166 3.80 -7.21 -4.44
C LYS A 166 3.53 -8.06 -3.19
N VAL A 167 2.27 -8.45 -2.96
CA VAL A 167 1.88 -9.31 -1.83
C VAL A 167 2.53 -10.69 -1.94
N ALA A 168 2.47 -11.28 -3.15
CA ALA A 168 3.12 -12.57 -3.42
C ALA A 168 4.65 -12.49 -3.26
N PHE A 169 5.27 -11.38 -3.64
CA PHE A 169 6.71 -11.15 -3.52
C PHE A 169 7.19 -11.14 -2.08
N VAL A 170 6.48 -10.43 -1.19
CA VAL A 170 6.74 -10.43 0.25
C VAL A 170 6.56 -11.84 0.83
N PHE A 171 5.47 -12.52 0.45
CA PHE A 171 5.18 -13.87 0.91
C PHE A 171 6.26 -14.87 0.50
N VAL A 172 6.60 -14.94 -0.81
CA VAL A 172 7.59 -15.86 -1.36
C VAL A 172 8.97 -15.58 -0.78
N GLY A 173 9.33 -14.31 -0.64
CA GLY A 173 10.58 -13.89 -0.03
C GLY A 173 10.71 -14.37 1.42
N ALA A 174 9.74 -14.06 2.25
CA ALA A 174 9.74 -14.47 3.65
C ALA A 174 9.73 -16.01 3.81
N ALA A 175 8.88 -16.71 3.04
CA ALA A 175 8.80 -18.17 3.09
C ALA A 175 10.07 -18.87 2.57
N THR A 176 10.82 -18.23 1.67
CA THR A 176 12.10 -18.80 1.20
C THR A 176 13.20 -18.52 2.22
N LEU A 177 13.22 -17.34 2.81
CA LEU A 177 14.26 -16.91 3.74
C LEU A 177 14.14 -17.55 5.14
N ASP A 178 12.94 -18.02 5.52
CA ASP A 178 12.69 -18.74 6.78
C ASP A 178 13.45 -20.08 6.83
N LYS A 179 13.45 -20.84 5.73
CA LYS A 179 14.07 -22.18 5.64
C LYS A 179 15.37 -22.22 4.82
N LEU A 180 16.18 -21.17 4.83
CA LEU A 180 17.46 -21.17 4.11
C LEU A 180 18.46 -22.15 4.73
N GLN A 181 18.38 -23.39 4.31
CA GLN A 181 19.37 -24.42 4.64
C GLN A 181 20.35 -24.69 3.48
N THR A 182 20.10 -24.19 2.26
CA THR A 182 20.92 -24.48 1.09
C THR A 182 21.08 -23.26 0.17
N THR A 183 22.27 -23.10 -0.41
CA THR A 183 22.58 -22.10 -1.44
C THR A 183 21.61 -22.16 -2.63
N ARG A 184 21.11 -23.36 -2.95
CA ARG A 184 20.17 -23.59 -4.06
C ARG A 184 18.81 -22.87 -3.87
N SER A 185 18.30 -22.76 -2.65
CA SER A 185 17.03 -22.04 -2.40
C SER A 185 17.22 -20.54 -2.49
N LEU A 186 18.36 -20.01 -2.07
CA LEU A 186 18.70 -18.59 -2.24
C LEU A 186 18.81 -18.21 -3.73
N THR A 187 19.49 -19.01 -4.52
CA THR A 187 19.62 -18.78 -5.97
C THR A 187 18.25 -18.73 -6.65
N LYS A 188 17.34 -19.66 -6.33
CA LYS A 188 15.99 -19.64 -6.89
C LYS A 188 15.22 -18.37 -6.52
N TYR A 189 15.39 -17.88 -5.29
CA TYR A 189 14.75 -16.64 -4.85
C TYR A 189 15.32 -15.42 -5.59
N ILE A 190 16.66 -15.34 -5.74
CA ILE A 190 17.29 -14.25 -6.50
C ILE A 190 16.80 -14.26 -7.96
N ILE A 191 16.73 -15.43 -8.60
CA ILE A 191 16.19 -15.56 -9.96
C ILE A 191 14.74 -15.08 -10.02
N PHE A 192 13.89 -15.47 -9.06
CA PHE A 192 12.51 -14.99 -8.97
C PHE A 192 12.44 -13.46 -8.89
N CYS A 193 13.25 -12.85 -8.03
CA CYS A 193 13.29 -11.39 -7.89
C CYS A 193 13.74 -10.68 -9.17
N VAL A 194 14.82 -11.18 -9.79
CA VAL A 194 15.35 -10.63 -11.04
C VAL A 194 14.32 -10.74 -12.17
N VAL A 195 13.62 -11.87 -12.28
CA VAL A 195 12.57 -12.07 -13.28
C VAL A 195 11.40 -11.09 -13.05
N CYS A 196 10.95 -10.95 -11.81
CA CYS A 196 9.86 -9.99 -11.50
C CYS A 196 10.26 -8.54 -11.86
N VAL A 197 11.46 -8.09 -11.46
CA VAL A 197 11.93 -6.73 -11.76
C VAL A 197 12.12 -6.53 -13.27
N ALA A 198 12.68 -7.51 -13.97
CA ALA A 198 12.86 -7.47 -15.42
C ALA A 198 11.52 -7.37 -16.18
N LEU A 199 10.53 -8.16 -15.79
CA LEU A 199 9.17 -8.08 -16.38
C LEU A 199 8.52 -6.73 -16.15
N LEU A 200 8.60 -6.16 -14.94
CA LEU A 200 8.10 -4.83 -14.62
C LEU A 200 8.80 -3.75 -15.45
N PHE A 201 10.09 -3.88 -15.64
CA PHE A 201 10.85 -2.98 -16.50
C PHE A 201 10.39 -3.07 -17.98
N LEU A 202 10.18 -4.29 -18.50
CA LEU A 202 9.65 -4.49 -19.85
C LEU A 202 8.25 -3.90 -20.02
N MET A 203 7.42 -3.92 -18.98
CA MET A 203 6.10 -3.28 -18.93
C MET A 203 6.16 -1.75 -18.78
N ARG A 204 7.36 -1.16 -18.67
CA ARG A 204 7.59 0.27 -18.43
C ARG A 204 7.01 0.77 -17.10
N ASP A 205 6.87 -0.12 -16.12
CA ASP A 205 6.42 0.21 -14.75
C ASP A 205 7.63 0.40 -13.83
N LEU A 206 8.29 1.56 -13.97
CA LEU A 206 9.48 1.88 -13.18
C LEU A 206 9.16 2.04 -11.69
N GLY A 207 7.99 2.56 -11.36
CA GLY A 207 7.58 2.75 -9.97
C GLY A 207 7.46 1.41 -9.24
N ALA A 208 6.74 0.45 -9.84
CA ALA A 208 6.64 -0.89 -9.28
C ALA A 208 8.02 -1.59 -9.26
N ALA A 209 8.84 -1.48 -10.31
CA ALA A 209 10.17 -2.07 -10.34
C ALA A 209 11.06 -1.58 -9.18
N LEU A 210 11.02 -0.27 -8.87
CA LEU A 210 11.73 0.31 -7.73
C LEU A 210 11.22 -0.24 -6.39
N ILE A 211 9.90 -0.39 -6.22
CA ILE A 211 9.31 -0.97 -5.01
C ILE A 211 9.76 -2.41 -4.82
N PHE A 212 9.73 -3.22 -5.87
CA PHE A 212 10.19 -4.61 -5.82
C PHE A 212 11.68 -4.72 -5.49
N PHE A 213 12.49 -3.89 -6.11
CA PHE A 213 13.91 -3.86 -5.84
C PHE A 213 14.22 -3.44 -4.40
N PHE A 214 13.57 -2.39 -3.90
CA PHE A 214 13.71 -1.97 -2.50
C PHE A 214 13.26 -3.07 -1.52
N THR A 215 12.12 -3.70 -1.80
CA THR A 215 11.62 -4.81 -0.99
C THR A 215 12.60 -5.99 -0.99
N PHE A 216 13.22 -6.29 -2.12
CA PHE A 216 14.28 -7.30 -2.21
C PHE A 216 15.49 -6.94 -1.34
N ILE A 217 15.93 -5.67 -1.34
CA ILE A 217 17.03 -5.21 -0.47
C ILE A 217 16.66 -5.41 1.00
N VAL A 218 15.46 -5.03 1.43
CA VAL A 218 15.00 -5.21 2.81
C VAL A 218 15.01 -6.69 3.20
N LEU A 219 14.47 -7.56 2.36
CA LEU A 219 14.45 -9.00 2.59
C LEU A 219 15.86 -9.59 2.65
N ALA A 220 16.76 -9.18 1.75
CA ALA A 220 18.15 -9.60 1.74
C ALA A 220 18.89 -9.14 3.02
N PHE A 221 18.64 -7.92 3.47
CA PHE A 221 19.22 -7.39 4.70
C PHE A 221 18.73 -8.14 5.96
N MET A 222 17.42 -8.35 6.04
CA MET A 222 16.84 -9.10 7.17
C MET A 222 17.46 -10.49 7.31
N ARG A 223 17.96 -11.06 6.23
CA ARG A 223 18.59 -12.37 6.24
C ARG A 223 20.09 -12.33 6.46
N SER A 224 20.81 -11.44 5.75
CA SER A 224 22.28 -11.38 5.81
C SER A 224 22.81 -10.69 7.05
N GLY A 225 22.09 -9.66 7.54
CA GLY A 225 22.58 -8.76 8.59
C GLY A 225 23.84 -7.98 8.18
N ASP A 226 24.31 -8.14 6.93
CA ASP A 226 25.55 -7.57 6.44
C ASP A 226 25.31 -6.41 5.47
N PHE A 227 25.75 -5.23 5.89
CA PHE A 227 25.64 -4.01 5.10
C PHE A 227 26.46 -4.06 3.80
N ARG A 228 27.57 -4.80 3.76
CA ARG A 228 28.40 -4.94 2.56
C ARG A 228 27.64 -5.62 1.43
N THR A 229 26.86 -6.66 1.76
CA THR A 229 25.99 -7.35 0.79
C THR A 229 25.00 -6.38 0.17
N ILE A 230 24.43 -5.45 0.94
CA ILE A 230 23.50 -4.43 0.43
C ILE A 230 24.19 -3.48 -0.52
N VAL A 231 25.37 -2.97 -0.13
CA VAL A 231 26.15 -2.06 -1.00
C VAL A 231 26.46 -2.74 -2.33
N LEU A 232 26.87 -4.00 -2.32
CA LEU A 232 27.14 -4.77 -3.55
C LEU A 232 25.88 -4.95 -4.41
N LEU A 233 24.75 -5.25 -3.81
CA LEU A 233 23.46 -5.35 -4.52
C LEU A 233 23.06 -4.01 -5.12
N CYS A 234 23.18 -2.90 -4.38
CA CYS A 234 22.86 -1.57 -4.88
C CYS A 234 23.79 -1.15 -6.03
N VAL A 235 25.09 -1.41 -5.91
CA VAL A 235 26.07 -1.11 -6.97
C VAL A 235 25.78 -1.96 -8.21
N GLY A 236 25.54 -3.26 -8.05
CA GLY A 236 25.20 -4.14 -9.16
C GLY A 236 23.92 -3.72 -9.87
N ALA A 237 22.89 -3.34 -9.13
CA ALA A 237 21.65 -2.85 -9.68
C ALA A 237 21.81 -1.48 -10.37
N ALA A 238 22.61 -0.57 -9.80
CA ALA A 238 22.90 0.73 -10.42
C ALA A 238 23.65 0.55 -11.74
N MET A 239 24.60 -0.37 -11.81
CA MET A 239 25.30 -0.73 -13.06
C MET A 239 24.34 -1.33 -14.09
N ALA A 240 23.48 -2.28 -13.68
CA ALA A 240 22.48 -2.86 -14.58
C ALA A 240 21.48 -1.80 -15.08
N ALA A 241 20.99 -0.91 -14.19
CA ALA A 241 20.12 0.19 -14.57
C ALA A 241 20.81 1.17 -15.53
N GLY A 242 22.08 1.50 -15.28
CA GLY A 242 22.89 2.34 -16.17
C GLY A 242 23.03 1.72 -17.56
N LEU A 243 23.32 0.42 -17.66
CA LEU A 243 23.39 -0.29 -18.93
C LEU A 243 22.05 -0.27 -19.68
N VAL A 244 20.94 -0.46 -18.95
CA VAL A 244 19.60 -0.42 -19.52
C VAL A 244 19.26 0.98 -20.04
N VAL A 245 19.61 2.05 -19.30
CA VAL A 245 19.43 3.43 -19.74
C VAL A 245 20.23 3.70 -21.02
N LEU A 246 21.43 3.16 -21.15
CA LEU A 246 22.23 3.29 -22.38
C LEU A 246 21.57 2.61 -23.60
N ILE A 247 20.85 1.49 -23.37
CA ILE A 247 20.22 0.72 -24.46
C ILE A 247 18.81 1.21 -24.79
N ARG A 248 18.07 1.74 -23.80
CA ARG A 248 16.66 2.14 -23.89
C ARG A 248 16.43 3.53 -23.31
N SER A 249 17.21 4.50 -23.74
CA SER A 249 17.26 5.87 -23.21
C SER A 249 15.91 6.62 -23.25
N ASP A 250 15.12 6.46 -24.32
CA ASP A 250 13.98 7.34 -24.61
C ASP A 250 12.91 7.34 -23.51
N PHE A 251 12.58 6.17 -22.99
CA PHE A 251 11.53 6.02 -21.97
C PHE A 251 11.97 6.56 -20.60
N VAL A 252 13.19 6.29 -20.18
CA VAL A 252 13.73 6.75 -18.90
C VAL A 252 14.00 8.25 -18.98
N MET A 253 14.63 8.71 -20.06
CA MET A 253 14.92 10.11 -20.28
C MET A 253 13.67 10.99 -20.35
N ALA A 254 12.56 10.48 -20.91
CA ALA A 254 11.29 11.21 -20.94
C ALA A 254 10.76 11.54 -19.53
N ARG A 255 10.99 10.67 -18.53
CA ARG A 255 10.61 10.95 -17.13
C ARG A 255 11.53 11.94 -16.44
N PHE A 256 12.83 11.89 -16.76
CA PHE A 256 13.81 12.83 -16.22
C PHE A 256 13.78 14.20 -16.93
N ALA A 257 13.32 14.26 -18.17
CA ALA A 257 13.26 15.50 -18.92
C ALA A 257 12.33 16.56 -18.30
N THR A 258 11.29 16.12 -17.59
CA THR A 258 10.34 17.02 -16.92
C THR A 258 10.74 17.30 -15.47
N TYR A 259 11.54 16.43 -14.84
CA TYR A 259 11.95 16.54 -13.46
C TYR A 259 12.74 17.82 -13.21
N ARG A 260 12.30 18.64 -12.25
CA ARG A 260 12.81 19.99 -11.91
C ARG A 260 12.75 21.03 -13.03
N HIS A 261 12.17 20.67 -14.19
CA HIS A 261 11.93 21.56 -15.34
C HIS A 261 10.43 21.65 -15.65
N VAL A 262 9.58 21.37 -14.67
CA VAL A 262 8.11 21.31 -14.82
C VAL A 262 7.51 22.66 -15.26
N TRP A 263 8.18 23.76 -14.89
CA TRP A 263 7.74 25.13 -15.21
C TRP A 263 8.08 25.56 -16.64
N ASP A 264 8.97 24.85 -17.33
CA ASP A 264 9.38 25.19 -18.71
C ASP A 264 8.27 24.80 -19.72
N ASP A 265 7.43 23.82 -19.38
CA ASP A 265 6.30 23.37 -20.22
C ASP A 265 5.05 23.09 -19.35
N MET A 266 4.48 24.15 -18.77
CA MET A 266 3.34 24.08 -17.83
C MET A 266 2.04 23.59 -18.44
N TYR A 267 1.89 23.62 -19.76
CA TYR A 267 0.69 23.20 -20.47
C TYR A 267 0.87 21.90 -21.24
N GLY A 268 2.07 21.36 -21.31
CA GLY A 268 2.40 20.09 -21.94
C GLY A 268 2.85 19.04 -20.94
N LYS A 269 4.09 18.60 -21.00
CA LYS A 269 4.61 17.50 -20.17
C LYS A 269 4.64 17.80 -18.67
N GLY A 270 4.80 19.08 -18.29
CA GLY A 270 4.78 19.54 -16.89
C GLY A 270 3.40 19.81 -16.32
N TYR A 271 2.31 19.65 -17.10
CA TYR A 271 0.96 20.07 -16.70
C TYR A 271 0.51 19.48 -15.36
N GLN A 272 0.56 18.15 -15.21
CA GLN A 272 0.14 17.49 -13.98
C GLN A 272 0.97 17.93 -12.77
N GLN A 273 2.28 18.00 -12.95
CA GLN A 273 3.22 18.33 -11.88
C GLN A 273 3.09 19.79 -11.44
N THR A 274 2.98 20.74 -12.37
CA THR A 274 2.78 22.15 -12.02
C THR A 274 1.46 22.39 -11.32
N ARG A 275 0.39 21.74 -11.78
CA ARG A 275 -0.93 21.86 -11.14
C ARG A 275 -0.94 21.30 -9.73
N VAL A 276 -0.36 20.11 -9.51
CA VAL A 276 -0.32 19.53 -8.16
C VAL A 276 0.50 20.41 -7.22
N LEU A 277 1.61 20.98 -7.63
CA LEU A 277 2.40 21.89 -6.80
C LEU A 277 1.63 23.16 -6.44
N ILE A 278 0.98 23.81 -7.42
CA ILE A 278 0.19 25.03 -7.20
C ILE A 278 -0.96 24.74 -6.23
N TYR A 279 -1.75 23.71 -6.49
CA TYR A 279 -2.94 23.43 -5.69
C TYR A 279 -2.62 22.89 -4.31
N SER A 280 -1.58 22.07 -4.15
CA SER A 280 -1.12 21.63 -2.82
C SER A 280 -0.75 22.80 -1.90
N VAL A 281 -0.12 23.84 -2.45
CA VAL A 281 0.24 25.06 -1.68
C VAL A 281 -0.98 25.92 -1.41
N SER A 282 -1.96 25.99 -2.33
CA SER A 282 -3.18 26.79 -2.14
C SER A 282 -4.03 26.34 -0.97
N GLY A 283 -3.95 25.05 -0.56
CA GLY A 283 -4.65 24.53 0.60
C GLY A 283 -4.16 25.08 1.94
N GLY A 284 -2.94 25.62 2.01
CA GLY A 284 -2.39 26.15 3.26
C GLY A 284 -2.31 25.11 4.38
N LEU A 285 -2.55 25.56 5.63
CA LEU A 285 -2.45 24.67 6.80
C LEU A 285 -3.68 23.77 6.99
N LEU A 286 -4.90 24.28 6.73
CA LEU A 286 -6.17 23.65 7.09
C LEU A 286 -6.98 23.16 5.89
N GLY A 287 -6.54 23.45 4.66
CA GLY A 287 -7.24 23.10 3.43
C GLY A 287 -8.30 24.12 2.99
N VAL A 288 -8.72 23.99 1.74
CA VAL A 288 -9.79 24.81 1.15
C VAL A 288 -11.19 24.25 1.44
N GLY A 289 -11.28 23.03 1.91
CA GLY A 289 -12.51 22.26 2.13
C GLY A 289 -12.54 21.00 1.29
N ILE A 290 -13.14 19.92 1.85
CA ILE A 290 -13.21 18.62 1.21
C ILE A 290 -14.19 18.69 0.04
N GLY A 291 -13.72 18.34 -1.16
CA GLY A 291 -14.49 18.41 -2.39
C GLY A 291 -14.48 19.78 -3.10
N ASP A 292 -13.93 20.83 -2.45
CA ASP A 292 -13.83 22.19 -3.03
C ASP A 292 -12.49 22.42 -3.75
N GLY A 293 -11.59 21.43 -3.72
CA GLY A 293 -10.30 21.47 -4.39
C GLY A 293 -10.45 21.48 -5.92
N LYS A 294 -9.52 22.15 -6.61
CA LYS A 294 -9.44 22.22 -8.07
C LYS A 294 -8.58 21.13 -8.69
N LEU A 295 -7.73 20.50 -7.88
CA LEU A 295 -6.86 19.42 -8.36
C LEU A 295 -7.67 18.23 -8.90
N LYS A 296 -8.90 18.02 -8.42
CA LYS A 296 -9.82 16.99 -8.94
C LYS A 296 -10.07 17.05 -10.44
N GLU A 297 -9.89 18.20 -11.08
CA GLU A 297 -10.05 18.40 -12.53
C GLU A 297 -8.82 17.91 -13.32
N VAL A 298 -7.70 17.67 -12.65
CA VAL A 298 -6.45 17.22 -13.27
C VAL A 298 -6.51 15.70 -13.48
N PRO A 299 -6.12 15.19 -14.68
CA PRO A 299 -6.09 13.76 -14.92
C PRO A 299 -5.25 13.00 -13.86
N ALA A 300 -5.77 11.87 -13.37
CA ALA A 300 -5.17 11.03 -12.35
C ALA A 300 -5.01 11.65 -10.94
N ALA A 301 -5.73 12.74 -10.65
CA ALA A 301 -5.67 13.40 -9.35
C ALA A 301 -5.96 12.44 -8.18
N THR A 302 -7.01 11.62 -8.28
CA THR A 302 -7.39 10.64 -7.26
C THR A 302 -6.52 9.38 -7.24
N GLU A 303 -5.65 9.19 -8.21
CA GLU A 303 -4.77 8.02 -8.35
C GLU A 303 -3.38 8.32 -7.76
N ASP A 304 -2.49 8.87 -8.58
CA ASP A 304 -1.07 9.11 -8.25
C ASP A 304 -0.77 10.52 -7.72
N LEU A 305 -1.71 11.48 -7.87
CA LEU A 305 -1.56 12.83 -7.34
C LEU A 305 -2.38 13.08 -6.04
N VAL A 306 -2.98 12.04 -5.45
CA VAL A 306 -3.90 12.15 -4.32
C VAL A 306 -3.29 12.82 -3.10
N PHE A 307 -1.97 12.70 -2.87
CA PHE A 307 -1.30 13.43 -1.80
C PHE A 307 -1.45 14.94 -1.96
N GLY A 308 -1.39 15.44 -3.20
CA GLY A 308 -1.65 16.85 -3.51
C GLY A 308 -3.10 17.25 -3.21
N MET A 309 -4.07 16.38 -3.52
CA MET A 309 -5.48 16.62 -3.16
C MET A 309 -5.68 16.72 -1.64
N ILE A 310 -5.01 15.84 -0.87
CA ILE A 310 -5.05 15.92 0.59
C ILE A 310 -4.48 17.26 1.07
N CYS A 311 -3.34 17.69 0.52
CA CYS A 311 -2.76 18.98 0.89
C CYS A 311 -3.65 20.16 0.51
N GLU A 312 -4.34 20.10 -0.64
CA GLU A 312 -5.27 21.14 -1.07
C GLU A 312 -6.56 21.17 -0.23
N GLU A 313 -7.26 20.04 -0.13
CA GLU A 313 -8.59 19.97 0.45
C GLU A 313 -8.59 19.91 1.98
N TRP A 314 -7.63 19.17 2.56
CA TRP A 314 -7.53 18.93 4.00
C TRP A 314 -6.42 19.75 4.68
N GLY A 315 -5.55 20.36 3.88
CA GLY A 315 -4.37 21.10 4.32
C GLY A 315 -3.14 20.25 4.60
N ILE A 316 -2.00 20.95 4.72
CA ILE A 316 -0.68 20.30 4.90
C ILE A 316 -0.59 19.53 6.22
N ILE A 317 -1.33 19.97 7.27
CA ILE A 317 -1.38 19.27 8.56
C ILE A 317 -1.89 17.84 8.37
N MET A 318 -2.97 17.66 7.60
CA MET A 318 -3.49 16.33 7.30
C MET A 318 -2.53 15.54 6.41
N GLY A 319 -1.89 16.17 5.42
CA GLY A 319 -0.85 15.53 4.61
C GLY A 319 0.28 14.97 5.47
N ILE A 320 0.77 15.73 6.45
CA ILE A 320 1.80 15.28 7.40
C ILE A 320 1.25 14.14 8.28
N LEU A 321 0.02 14.24 8.77
CA LEU A 321 -0.60 13.19 9.60
C LEU A 321 -0.71 11.86 8.85
N VAL A 322 -1.07 11.89 7.57
CA VAL A 322 -1.09 10.70 6.70
C VAL A 322 0.30 10.04 6.62
N ILE A 323 1.35 10.83 6.39
CA ILE A 323 2.73 10.33 6.35
C ILE A 323 3.10 9.70 7.71
N LEU A 324 2.79 10.38 8.81
CA LEU A 324 3.06 9.89 10.17
C LEU A 324 2.32 8.58 10.47
N CYS A 325 1.08 8.42 10.01
CA CYS A 325 0.32 7.17 10.13
C CYS A 325 1.02 6.01 9.42
N ILE A 326 1.49 6.22 8.19
CA ILE A 326 2.20 5.16 7.44
C ILE A 326 3.58 4.88 8.05
N MET A 327 4.28 5.91 8.53
CA MET A 327 5.51 5.72 9.31
C MET A 327 5.25 4.90 10.57
N PHE A 328 4.14 5.16 11.27
CA PHE A 328 3.76 4.36 12.44
C PHE A 328 3.53 2.88 12.06
N ILE A 329 2.85 2.59 10.94
CA ILE A 329 2.68 1.21 10.45
C ILE A 329 4.05 0.54 10.26
N ALA A 330 5.01 1.22 9.62
CA ALA A 330 6.35 0.69 9.40
C ALA A 330 7.12 0.46 10.72
N PHE A 331 7.11 1.41 11.64
CA PHE A 331 7.74 1.25 12.96
C PHE A 331 7.06 0.16 13.79
N HIS A 332 5.73 0.09 13.74
CA HIS A 332 4.97 -0.97 14.40
C HIS A 332 5.35 -2.35 13.86
N SER A 333 5.58 -2.49 12.55
CA SER A 333 6.02 -3.76 11.94
C SER A 333 7.37 -4.22 12.49
N ILE A 334 8.35 -3.30 12.65
CA ILE A 334 9.67 -3.60 13.23
C ILE A 334 9.51 -4.04 14.69
N ARG A 335 8.69 -3.34 15.47
CA ARG A 335 8.43 -3.68 16.86
C ARG A 335 7.76 -5.04 17.02
N CYS A 336 6.80 -5.39 16.17
CA CYS A 336 6.15 -6.69 16.21
C CYS A 336 7.09 -7.82 15.81
N ALA A 337 7.98 -7.58 14.86
CA ALA A 337 8.94 -8.56 14.39
C ALA A 337 9.91 -9.04 15.46
N SER A 338 10.34 -8.15 16.39
CA SER A 338 11.26 -8.51 17.48
C SER A 338 10.68 -9.51 18.47
N GLY A 339 9.35 -9.60 18.59
CA GLY A 339 8.64 -10.55 19.44
C GLY A 339 7.93 -11.67 18.66
N SER A 340 8.23 -11.82 17.39
CA SER A 340 7.52 -12.74 16.50
C SER A 340 7.87 -14.21 16.78
N ARG A 341 6.91 -15.11 16.58
CA ARG A 341 7.03 -16.56 16.84
C ARG A 341 7.84 -17.33 15.78
N SER A 342 8.13 -16.76 14.61
CA SER A 342 9.03 -17.35 13.60
C SER A 342 9.66 -16.29 12.72
N ALA A 343 10.78 -16.65 12.07
CA ALA A 343 11.48 -15.78 11.13
C ALA A 343 10.57 -15.39 9.93
N PHE A 344 9.70 -16.30 9.48
CA PHE A 344 8.72 -16.01 8.42
C PHE A 344 7.87 -14.77 8.74
N TYR A 345 7.28 -14.72 9.93
CA TYR A 345 6.42 -13.59 10.33
C TYR A 345 7.23 -12.31 10.54
N ALA A 346 8.41 -12.42 11.15
CA ALA A 346 9.28 -11.26 11.34
C ALA A 346 9.69 -10.63 10.01
N ILE A 347 10.16 -11.45 9.07
CA ILE A 347 10.65 -11.00 7.75
C ILE A 347 9.48 -10.45 6.92
N SER A 348 8.35 -11.17 6.84
CA SER A 348 7.19 -10.71 6.07
C SER A 348 6.57 -9.43 6.62
N GLY A 349 6.48 -9.31 7.95
CA GLY A 349 5.94 -8.12 8.60
C GLY A 349 6.80 -6.88 8.33
N ILE A 350 8.12 -6.97 8.50
CA ILE A 350 9.05 -5.85 8.21
C ILE A 350 9.03 -5.51 6.74
N ALA A 351 9.09 -6.51 5.84
CA ALA A 351 9.07 -6.27 4.41
C ALA A 351 7.78 -5.55 3.98
N ALA A 352 6.61 -5.94 4.50
CA ALA A 352 5.34 -5.28 4.23
C ALA A 352 5.32 -3.83 4.73
N GLY A 353 5.77 -3.56 5.97
CA GLY A 353 5.83 -2.22 6.52
C GLY A 353 6.80 -1.30 5.76
N CYS A 354 7.98 -1.80 5.42
CA CYS A 354 8.97 -1.06 4.63
C CYS A 354 8.48 -0.80 3.19
N LEU A 355 7.77 -1.76 2.57
CA LEU A 355 7.17 -1.60 1.24
C LEU A 355 6.15 -0.45 1.25
N LEU A 356 5.22 -0.44 2.21
CA LEU A 356 4.22 0.62 2.33
C LEU A 356 4.88 1.99 2.54
N LEU A 357 5.91 2.07 3.39
CA LEU A 357 6.65 3.30 3.63
C LEU A 357 7.39 3.79 2.37
N PHE A 358 8.08 2.89 1.67
CA PHE A 358 8.82 3.24 0.46
C PHE A 358 7.87 3.67 -0.67
N GLN A 359 6.74 2.97 -0.84
CA GLN A 359 5.69 3.35 -1.79
C GLN A 359 5.14 4.76 -1.48
N THR A 360 4.91 5.07 -0.21
CA THR A 360 4.51 6.42 0.24
C THR A 360 5.57 7.45 -0.11
N GLY A 361 6.85 7.16 0.17
CA GLY A 361 7.95 8.05 -0.18
C GLY A 361 8.01 8.35 -1.68
N LEU A 362 7.86 7.32 -2.53
CA LEU A 362 7.83 7.52 -3.98
C LEU A 362 6.65 8.38 -4.44
N ASN A 363 5.46 8.22 -3.84
CA ASN A 363 4.30 9.06 -4.15
C ASN A 363 4.52 10.51 -3.69
N VAL A 364 4.81 10.71 -2.41
CA VAL A 364 4.97 12.05 -1.81
C VAL A 364 6.10 12.82 -2.48
N PHE A 365 7.28 12.20 -2.64
CA PHE A 365 8.43 12.87 -3.28
C PHE A 365 8.21 13.07 -4.78
N GLY A 366 7.44 12.20 -5.44
CA GLY A 366 7.02 12.39 -6.82
C GLY A 366 6.08 13.58 -6.97
N VAL A 367 5.05 13.69 -6.12
CA VAL A 367 4.08 14.79 -6.10
C VAL A 367 4.74 16.13 -5.79
N THR A 368 5.73 16.15 -4.88
CA THR A 368 6.45 17.37 -4.47
C THR A 368 7.66 17.73 -5.34
N ASP A 369 7.85 17.05 -6.48
CA ASP A 369 8.97 17.24 -7.40
C ASP A 369 10.39 17.08 -6.77
N LEU A 370 10.45 16.32 -5.65
CA LEU A 370 11.73 15.91 -5.05
C LEU A 370 12.31 14.68 -5.76
N LEU A 371 11.45 13.86 -6.38
CA LEU A 371 11.80 12.75 -7.28
C LEU A 371 10.96 12.87 -8.56
N PRO A 372 11.39 12.25 -9.67
CA PRO A 372 10.53 12.15 -10.85
C PRO A 372 9.19 11.46 -10.53
N LEU A 373 8.08 11.95 -11.07
CA LEU A 373 6.77 11.36 -10.86
C LEU A 373 6.73 9.93 -11.44
N THR A 374 6.53 8.95 -10.58
CA THR A 374 6.58 7.52 -10.94
C THR A 374 5.22 6.91 -11.24
N GLY A 375 4.11 7.60 -10.91
CA GLY A 375 2.75 7.08 -11.06
C GLY A 375 2.40 5.99 -10.04
N VAL A 376 3.03 6.00 -8.89
CA VAL A 376 2.77 5.06 -7.78
C VAL A 376 1.67 5.63 -6.89
N THR A 377 0.73 4.78 -6.48
CA THR A 377 -0.39 5.16 -5.60
C THR A 377 0.06 5.40 -4.16
N LEU A 378 -0.62 6.30 -3.44
CA LEU A 378 -0.49 6.48 -2.00
C LEU A 378 -1.26 5.37 -1.27
N PRO A 379 -0.62 4.54 -0.40
CA PRO A 379 -1.27 3.41 0.25
C PRO A 379 -2.56 3.78 0.99
N PHE A 380 -3.59 2.98 0.87
CA PHE A 380 -4.95 3.09 1.45
C PHE A 380 -5.79 4.25 0.94
N ILE A 381 -5.21 5.30 0.38
CA ILE A 381 -5.90 6.57 0.09
C ILE A 381 -6.18 6.74 -1.39
N SER A 382 -5.20 6.43 -2.26
CA SER A 382 -5.39 6.55 -3.71
C SER A 382 -6.56 5.72 -4.20
N ARG A 383 -7.30 6.29 -5.13
CA ARG A 383 -8.25 5.52 -5.92
C ARG A 383 -7.50 4.46 -6.72
N GLY A 384 -7.76 3.22 -6.40
CA GLY A 384 -7.13 2.09 -7.09
C GLY A 384 -7.62 0.78 -6.48
N GLY A 385 -8.55 0.10 -7.18
CA GLY A 385 -9.14 -1.12 -6.66
C GLY A 385 -8.11 -2.17 -6.25
N SER A 386 -7.13 -2.45 -7.12
CA SER A 386 -6.05 -3.40 -6.83
C SER A 386 -5.11 -2.91 -5.74
N SER A 387 -4.79 -1.61 -5.71
CA SER A 387 -3.90 -1.03 -4.69
C SER A 387 -4.53 -1.10 -3.29
N ALA A 388 -5.81 -0.73 -3.14
CA ALA A 388 -6.53 -0.80 -1.87
C ALA A 388 -6.56 -2.25 -1.33
N ILE A 389 -6.91 -3.23 -2.19
CA ILE A 389 -6.91 -4.65 -1.83
C ILE A 389 -5.52 -5.09 -1.32
N CYS A 390 -4.46 -4.71 -2.02
CA CYS A 390 -3.11 -5.14 -1.69
C CYS A 390 -2.55 -4.46 -0.44
N CYS A 391 -2.89 -3.19 -0.19
CA CYS A 391 -2.52 -2.51 1.05
C CYS A 391 -3.11 -3.23 2.28
N TRP A 392 -4.39 -3.58 2.23
CA TRP A 392 -5.02 -4.39 3.28
C TRP A 392 -4.40 -5.78 3.41
N ALA A 393 -4.06 -6.45 2.30
CA ALA A 393 -3.37 -7.73 2.33
C ALA A 393 -1.98 -7.63 2.98
N LEU A 394 -1.22 -6.55 2.73
CA LEU A 394 0.08 -6.31 3.37
C LEU A 394 -0.02 -6.14 4.89
N ILE A 395 -1.09 -5.51 5.39
CA ILE A 395 -1.36 -5.40 6.83
C ILE A 395 -1.49 -6.78 7.48
N ALA A 396 -1.93 -7.81 6.77
CA ALA A 396 -2.04 -9.17 7.32
C ALA A 396 -0.67 -9.73 7.76
N PHE A 397 0.42 -9.43 7.04
CA PHE A 397 1.76 -9.85 7.44
C PHE A 397 2.22 -9.16 8.71
N ILE A 398 1.97 -7.84 8.82
CA ILE A 398 2.33 -7.08 10.01
C ILE A 398 1.54 -7.57 11.23
N LYS A 399 0.24 -7.80 11.04
CA LYS A 399 -0.63 -8.35 12.08
C LYS A 399 -0.23 -9.74 12.51
N ALA A 400 0.20 -10.59 11.56
CA ALA A 400 0.67 -11.94 11.87
C ALA A 400 2.00 -11.94 12.64
N ALA A 401 2.84 -10.94 12.44
CA ALA A 401 4.10 -10.77 13.17
C ALA A 401 3.87 -10.39 14.64
N ASP A 402 2.74 -9.77 14.99
CA ASP A 402 2.40 -9.48 16.38
C ASP A 402 1.97 -10.76 17.12
N ASN A 403 2.81 -11.22 18.01
CA ASN A 403 2.59 -12.43 18.80
C ASN A 403 1.29 -12.39 19.63
N ARG A 404 0.85 -11.18 20.05
CA ARG A 404 -0.42 -10.97 20.77
C ARG A 404 -1.65 -11.41 19.98
N THR A 405 -1.57 -11.41 18.65
CA THR A 405 -2.63 -11.88 17.73
C THR A 405 -2.97 -13.36 17.95
N TRP A 406 -1.99 -14.15 18.38
CA TRP A 406 -2.11 -15.62 18.46
C TRP A 406 -2.31 -16.15 19.88
N ILE A 407 -2.15 -15.33 20.91
CA ILE A 407 -2.31 -15.77 22.31
C ILE A 407 -3.73 -16.28 22.55
N GLY A 408 -3.83 -17.54 22.96
CA GLY A 408 -5.11 -18.22 23.22
C GLY A 408 -5.74 -18.89 21.99
N SER A 409 -5.08 -18.88 20.82
CA SER A 409 -5.46 -19.71 19.68
C SER A 409 -4.77 -21.07 19.75
N LYS A 410 -5.36 -22.08 19.07
CA LYS A 410 -4.73 -23.42 18.96
C LYS A 410 -3.34 -23.39 18.30
N TYR A 411 -3.07 -22.39 17.48
CA TYR A 411 -1.79 -22.20 16.79
C TYR A 411 -0.67 -21.68 17.69
N TYR A 412 -0.98 -21.26 18.91
CA TYR A 412 0.02 -20.82 19.88
C TYR A 412 0.62 -22.02 20.66
N LEU A 413 -0.12 -23.12 20.77
CA LEU A 413 0.25 -24.31 21.53
C LEU A 413 1.20 -25.23 20.74
N ASP A 414 1.16 -25.18 19.40
CA ASP A 414 2.01 -26.03 18.52
C ASP A 414 3.45 -25.52 18.37
N SER A 415 3.81 -24.36 18.96
CA SER A 415 5.17 -23.78 18.87
C SER A 415 6.11 -24.22 19.99
N ASP A 416 5.58 -24.87 21.05
CA ASP A 416 6.33 -25.34 22.21
C ASP A 416 6.58 -26.85 22.20
N SER A 417 6.22 -27.56 21.14
CA SER A 417 6.51 -28.98 20.88
C SER A 417 7.59 -29.11 19.74
#